data_cf8defdf71af25e68522fcc00b9f4e01
#
_entry.id   cf8defdf71af25e68522fcc00b9f4e01
#
_cell.length_a   1.000
_cell.length_b   1.000
_cell.length_c   1.000
_cell.angle_alpha   90.00
_cell.angle_beta   90.00
_cell.angle_gamma   90.00
#
_symmetry.space_group_name_H-M   'P 1'
#
loop_
_entity.id
_entity.type
_entity.pdbx_description
1 polymer ?
#
loop_
_entity_poly.entity_id
_entity_poly.type
_entity_poly.pdbx_seq_one_letter_code
_entity_poly.pdbx_strand_id
1 'polypeptide(L)'
;ELFPFTKKFLKDVEDQHKKYYFFTNNSSKDQQTYIDKLEKMEIEIKPEQMMISNHVAIKYLKEYYEGKRLYIVGTPLLKHEFETAGFVLTEEDPDIVLLGFDTTLNYEKLKKACQYIRNGCIYFGMNEDLNCPMEGGTFIPDCGSMARLIEASTGRFPEFFGKPSKYTLDYIIKETGCKPEEIAIVGDRLYTDIAVADGSEVTSILVLSGESSREDVEKSDIKPDYIVKDLSEIIRWSRYRFTIVKFYKYFNIYGIIVSEYTDLEREEYMLNQRQIEILLELCNHTEEYVTASYFADKLNVSLRTVQ
;
A
#
# COMPACT_ATOMS: atom_id res chain seq x y z
N GLU A 1 -9.23 4.24 16.55
CA GLU A 1 -8.17 4.70 17.48
C GLU A 1 -6.80 4.47 16.84
N LEU A 2 -5.81 5.34 17.20
CA LEU A 2 -4.43 5.15 16.77
C LEU A 2 -3.71 4.18 17.71
N PHE A 3 -2.80 3.38 17.14
CA PHE A 3 -1.85 2.66 17.96
C PHE A 3 -0.90 3.64 18.66
N PRO A 4 -0.46 3.35 19.91
CA PRO A 4 0.37 4.28 20.70
C PRO A 4 1.69 4.67 20.04
N PHE A 5 2.20 3.84 19.13
CA PHE A 5 3.47 4.02 18.43
C PHE A 5 3.34 4.76 17.09
N THR A 6 2.12 4.98 16.56
CA THR A 6 1.91 5.52 15.20
C THR A 6 2.57 6.89 15.01
N LYS A 7 2.26 7.86 15.89
CA LYS A 7 2.83 9.23 15.79
C LYS A 7 4.35 9.23 15.90
N LYS A 8 4.89 8.39 16.79
CA LYS A 8 6.33 8.26 16.94
C LYS A 8 6.98 7.71 15.68
N PHE A 9 6.37 6.71 15.06
CA PHE A 9 6.86 6.12 13.82
C PHE A 9 6.88 7.16 12.69
N LEU A 10 5.78 7.88 12.46
CA LEU A 10 5.72 8.91 11.41
C LEU A 10 6.80 9.97 11.61
N LYS A 11 6.97 10.43 12.86
CA LYS A 11 8.04 11.37 13.18
C LYS A 11 9.43 10.78 12.94
N ASP A 12 9.67 9.54 13.32
CA ASP A 12 10.97 8.88 13.11
C ASP A 12 11.28 8.73 11.60
N VAL A 13 10.26 8.56 10.75
CA VAL A 13 10.40 8.55 9.28
C VAL A 13 10.81 9.94 8.76
N GLU A 14 10.15 11.00 9.24
CA GLU A 14 10.47 12.39 8.87
C GLU A 14 11.86 12.83 9.37
N ASP A 15 12.21 12.48 10.60
CA ASP A 15 13.52 12.77 11.20
C ASP A 15 14.67 12.11 10.41
N GLN A 16 14.39 11.07 9.65
CA GLN A 16 15.32 10.42 8.71
C GLN A 16 15.25 10.96 7.28
N HIS A 17 14.55 12.08 7.06
CA HIS A 17 14.35 12.67 5.74
C HIS A 17 13.70 11.74 4.73
N LYS A 18 12.89 10.76 5.20
CA LYS A 18 12.09 9.88 4.36
C LYS A 18 10.67 10.41 4.23
N LYS A 19 9.99 10.03 3.15
CA LYS A 19 8.59 10.37 2.93
C LYS A 19 7.71 9.17 3.28
N TYR A 20 6.50 9.43 3.71
CA TYR A 20 5.45 8.43 3.84
C TYR A 20 4.17 8.91 3.16
N TYR A 21 3.37 7.93 2.75
CA TYR A 21 2.09 8.14 2.10
C TYR A 21 1.07 7.18 2.70
N PHE A 22 -0.16 7.62 2.83
CA PHE A 22 -1.28 6.75 3.15
C PHE A 22 -1.96 6.31 1.86
N PHE A 23 -2.34 5.05 1.77
CA PHE A 23 -3.11 4.51 0.66
C PHE A 23 -4.34 3.74 1.16
N THR A 24 -5.52 4.02 0.60
CA THR A 24 -6.75 3.27 0.89
C THR A 24 -7.47 2.84 -0.37
N ASN A 25 -8.02 1.61 -0.34
CA ASN A 25 -8.93 1.10 -1.38
C ASN A 25 -10.34 1.67 -1.28
N ASN A 26 -10.71 2.24 -0.11
CA ASN A 26 -12.07 2.68 0.12
C ASN A 26 -12.44 3.89 -0.75
N SER A 27 -13.22 3.64 -1.77
CA SER A 27 -13.67 4.61 -2.76
C SER A 27 -14.98 5.34 -2.40
N SER A 28 -15.55 5.09 -1.21
CA SER A 28 -16.80 5.74 -0.80
C SER A 28 -16.63 7.19 -0.33
N LYS A 29 -15.40 7.64 -0.14
CA LYS A 29 -15.02 8.96 0.35
C LYS A 29 -14.07 9.63 -0.64
N ASP A 30 -13.96 10.95 -0.52
CA ASP A 30 -12.94 11.75 -1.20
C ASP A 30 -11.65 11.89 -0.36
N GLN A 31 -10.61 12.41 -0.97
CA GLN A 31 -9.31 12.63 -0.33
C GLN A 31 -9.43 13.52 0.91
N GLN A 32 -10.20 14.61 0.83
CA GLN A 32 -10.33 15.57 1.92
C GLN A 32 -10.95 14.93 3.18
N THR A 33 -11.92 14.04 3.02
CA THR A 33 -12.51 13.31 4.14
C THR A 33 -11.46 12.49 4.92
N TYR A 34 -10.46 11.92 4.24
CA TYR A 34 -9.38 11.18 4.90
C TYR A 34 -8.36 12.10 5.56
N ILE A 35 -8.03 13.24 4.94
CA ILE A 35 -7.16 14.26 5.54
C ILE A 35 -7.79 14.78 6.84
N ASP A 36 -9.06 15.19 6.81
CA ASP A 36 -9.81 15.66 7.99
C ASP A 36 -9.87 14.59 9.10
N LYS A 37 -9.95 13.31 8.71
CA LYS A 37 -9.93 12.21 9.68
C LYS A 37 -8.57 12.06 10.35
N LEU A 38 -7.47 12.21 9.62
CA LEU A 38 -6.11 12.17 10.15
C LEU A 38 -5.82 13.37 11.04
N GLU A 39 -6.27 14.58 10.64
CA GLU A 39 -6.16 15.80 11.47
C GLU A 39 -6.86 15.65 12.83
N LYS A 40 -8.05 15.06 12.85
CA LYS A 40 -8.77 14.74 14.10
C LYS A 40 -8.01 13.76 15.00
N MET A 41 -7.08 13.00 14.44
CA MET A 41 -6.17 12.12 15.16
C MET A 41 -4.81 12.79 15.44
N GLU A 42 -4.71 14.11 15.16
CA GLU A 42 -3.48 14.91 15.31
C GLU A 42 -2.33 14.38 14.45
N ILE A 43 -2.64 13.92 13.22
CA ILE A 43 -1.70 13.58 12.17
C ILE A 43 -1.95 14.57 11.02
N GLU A 44 -1.04 15.54 10.90
CA GLU A 44 -1.06 16.50 9.81
C GLU A 44 -0.29 15.94 8.62
N ILE A 45 -0.92 15.96 7.45
CA ILE A 45 -0.33 15.51 6.18
C ILE A 45 -0.62 16.50 5.06
N LYS A 46 0.21 16.48 4.05
CA LYS A 46 -0.08 17.19 2.80
C LYS A 46 -1.03 16.36 1.92
N PRO A 47 -1.85 17.00 1.05
CA PRO A 47 -2.72 16.27 0.13
C PRO A 47 -1.99 15.18 -0.68
N GLU A 48 -0.76 15.44 -1.12
CA GLU A 48 0.03 14.49 -1.91
C GLU A 48 0.36 13.20 -1.13
N GLN A 49 0.31 13.25 0.22
CA GLN A 49 0.57 12.10 1.08
C GLN A 49 -0.65 11.20 1.28
N MET A 50 -1.85 11.62 0.83
CA MET A 50 -3.05 10.81 0.89
C MET A 50 -3.42 10.28 -0.48
N MET A 51 -3.16 9.03 -0.75
CA MET A 51 -3.51 8.33 -1.98
C MET A 51 -4.75 7.46 -1.76
N ILE A 52 -5.65 7.46 -2.73
CA ILE A 52 -6.87 6.64 -2.71
C ILE A 52 -7.08 5.96 -4.06
N SER A 53 -7.80 4.86 -4.09
CA SER A 53 -8.08 4.12 -5.34
C SER A 53 -8.74 5.00 -6.41
N ASN A 54 -9.49 6.03 -6.01
CA ASN A 54 -10.10 7.01 -6.93
C ASN A 54 -9.04 7.71 -7.80
N HIS A 55 -7.90 8.10 -7.21
CA HIS A 55 -6.81 8.76 -7.93
C HIS A 55 -6.16 7.84 -8.97
N VAL A 56 -6.04 6.55 -8.64
CA VAL A 56 -5.53 5.55 -9.59
C VAL A 56 -6.44 5.48 -10.82
N ALA A 57 -7.76 5.35 -10.58
CA ALA A 57 -8.75 5.32 -11.65
C ALA A 57 -8.76 6.60 -12.48
N ILE A 58 -8.77 7.77 -11.82
CA ILE A 58 -8.77 9.09 -12.48
C ILE A 58 -7.54 9.23 -13.39
N LYS A 59 -6.35 8.88 -12.89
CA LYS A 59 -5.11 9.00 -13.66
C LYS A 59 -5.12 8.09 -14.88
N TYR A 60 -5.50 6.82 -14.68
CA TYR A 60 -5.57 5.84 -15.75
C TYR A 60 -6.61 6.22 -16.81
N LEU A 61 -7.81 6.61 -16.40
CA LEU A 61 -8.87 6.96 -17.34
C LEU A 61 -8.56 8.23 -18.12
N LYS A 62 -7.87 9.20 -17.52
CA LYS A 62 -7.36 10.39 -18.26
C LYS A 62 -6.33 10.03 -19.32
N GLU A 63 -5.43 9.09 -19.01
CA GLU A 63 -4.36 8.70 -19.90
C GLU A 63 -4.86 7.85 -21.10
N TYR A 64 -5.81 6.93 -20.85
CA TYR A 64 -6.21 5.91 -21.83
C TYR A 64 -7.63 6.06 -22.37
N TYR A 65 -8.49 6.84 -21.71
CA TYR A 65 -9.91 6.97 -22.03
C TYR A 65 -10.39 8.42 -22.05
N GLU A 66 -9.53 9.35 -22.47
CA GLU A 66 -9.87 10.75 -22.58
C GLU A 66 -11.14 10.99 -23.41
N GLY A 67 -12.01 11.88 -22.93
CA GLY A 67 -13.27 12.22 -23.60
C GLY A 67 -14.40 11.17 -23.47
N LYS A 68 -14.14 10.03 -22.82
CA LYS A 68 -15.17 9.02 -22.57
C LYS A 68 -16.13 9.44 -21.45
N ARG A 69 -17.43 9.14 -21.64
CA ARG A 69 -18.50 9.45 -20.69
C ARG A 69 -18.66 8.29 -19.68
N LEU A 70 -18.77 8.65 -18.41
CA LEU A 70 -18.83 7.68 -17.31
C LEU A 70 -20.25 7.56 -16.73
N TYR A 71 -20.71 6.34 -16.52
CA TYR A 71 -21.74 6.03 -15.55
C TYR A 71 -21.12 5.49 -14.29
N ILE A 72 -21.22 6.23 -13.19
CA ILE A 72 -20.61 5.84 -11.90
C ILE A 72 -21.69 5.31 -10.96
N VAL A 73 -21.54 4.03 -10.56
CA VAL A 73 -22.21 3.45 -9.41
C VAL A 73 -21.34 3.75 -8.19
N GLY A 74 -21.69 4.79 -7.46
CA GLY A 74 -20.89 5.29 -6.36
C GLY A 74 -21.63 6.33 -5.51
N THR A 75 -20.97 6.72 -4.43
CA THR A 75 -21.45 7.79 -3.54
C THR A 75 -21.41 9.15 -4.24
N PRO A 76 -22.14 10.15 -3.73
CA PRO A 76 -22.02 11.53 -4.23
C PRO A 76 -20.59 12.07 -4.17
N LEU A 77 -19.81 11.72 -3.13
CA LEU A 77 -18.41 12.15 -2.99
C LEU A 77 -17.53 11.57 -4.10
N LEU A 78 -17.67 10.27 -4.40
CA LEU A 78 -16.95 9.64 -5.49
C LEU A 78 -17.29 10.32 -6.83
N LYS A 79 -18.57 10.55 -7.11
CA LYS A 79 -19.01 11.22 -8.34
C LYS A 79 -18.41 12.62 -8.47
N HIS A 80 -18.50 13.40 -7.37
CA HIS A 80 -17.96 14.75 -7.33
C HIS A 80 -16.45 14.82 -7.61
N GLU A 81 -15.68 13.84 -7.12
CA GLU A 81 -14.24 13.77 -7.36
C GLU A 81 -13.91 13.56 -8.84
N PHE A 82 -14.69 12.71 -9.52
CA PHE A 82 -14.55 12.52 -10.98
C PHE A 82 -14.99 13.74 -11.79
N GLU A 83 -16.07 14.42 -11.38
CA GLU A 83 -16.50 15.68 -12.00
C GLU A 83 -15.44 16.78 -11.83
N THR A 84 -14.88 16.91 -10.62
CA THR A 84 -13.79 17.86 -10.32
C THR A 84 -12.53 17.54 -11.12
N ALA A 85 -12.28 16.26 -11.38
CA ALA A 85 -11.21 15.82 -12.26
C ALA A 85 -11.48 16.08 -13.76
N GLY A 86 -12.67 16.57 -14.12
CA GLY A 86 -13.04 16.97 -15.50
C GLY A 86 -13.70 15.86 -16.32
N PHE A 87 -14.14 14.76 -15.72
CA PHE A 87 -14.90 13.73 -16.43
C PHE A 87 -16.36 14.14 -16.63
N VAL A 88 -16.91 13.73 -17.76
CA VAL A 88 -18.33 13.88 -18.06
C VAL A 88 -19.10 12.67 -17.51
N LEU A 89 -19.87 12.88 -16.47
CA LEU A 89 -20.79 11.88 -15.93
C LEU A 89 -22.11 11.91 -16.70
N THR A 90 -22.69 10.75 -16.96
CA THR A 90 -23.95 10.65 -17.70
C THR A 90 -24.85 9.55 -17.13
N GLU A 91 -26.15 9.80 -17.20
CA GLU A 91 -27.20 8.81 -16.92
C GLU A 91 -27.73 8.16 -18.20
N GLU A 92 -27.22 8.57 -19.38
CA GLU A 92 -27.65 8.10 -20.68
C GLU A 92 -26.45 7.79 -21.56
N ASP A 93 -26.45 6.60 -22.16
CA ASP A 93 -25.49 6.14 -23.15
C ASP A 93 -24.01 6.39 -22.74
N PRO A 94 -23.54 5.80 -21.62
CA PRO A 94 -22.15 5.90 -21.20
C PRO A 94 -21.22 5.04 -22.06
N ASP A 95 -19.97 5.42 -22.15
CA ASP A 95 -18.90 4.59 -22.73
C ASP A 95 -18.37 3.57 -21.69
N ILE A 96 -18.32 4.00 -20.43
CA ILE A 96 -17.71 3.25 -19.31
C ILE A 96 -18.68 3.20 -18.14
N VAL A 97 -18.83 2.02 -17.55
CA VAL A 97 -19.42 1.84 -16.21
C VAL A 97 -18.30 1.70 -15.20
N LEU A 98 -18.28 2.57 -14.20
CA LEU A 98 -17.33 2.54 -13.08
C LEU A 98 -18.07 2.21 -11.79
N LEU A 99 -17.71 1.08 -11.17
CA LEU A 99 -18.28 0.63 -9.90
C LEU A 99 -17.35 1.01 -8.74
N GLY A 100 -17.86 1.77 -7.79
CA GLY A 100 -17.20 2.07 -6.52
C GLY A 100 -17.89 1.42 -5.33
N PHE A 101 -17.28 1.59 -4.15
CA PHE A 101 -17.93 1.27 -2.89
C PHE A 101 -19.07 2.26 -2.62
N ASP A 102 -20.29 1.86 -2.95
CA ASP A 102 -21.48 2.73 -2.92
C ASP A 102 -22.36 2.46 -1.71
N THR A 103 -22.15 3.19 -0.63
CA THR A 103 -22.99 3.12 0.57
C THR A 103 -24.40 3.71 0.37
N THR A 104 -24.66 4.27 -0.83
CA THR A 104 -25.98 4.80 -1.24
C THR A 104 -26.61 3.98 -2.37
N LEU A 105 -26.13 2.73 -2.56
CA LEU A 105 -26.59 1.81 -3.61
C LEU A 105 -28.10 1.58 -3.54
N ASN A 106 -28.74 1.64 -4.68
CA ASN A 106 -30.15 1.32 -4.84
C ASN A 106 -30.42 0.53 -6.12
N TYR A 107 -31.63 0.01 -6.25
CA TYR A 107 -31.98 -0.86 -7.37
C TYR A 107 -31.86 -0.18 -8.74
N GLU A 108 -32.21 1.12 -8.85
CA GLU A 108 -32.12 1.85 -10.12
C GLU A 108 -30.68 2.00 -10.60
N LYS A 109 -29.73 2.27 -9.69
CA LYS A 109 -28.30 2.27 -10.03
C LYS A 109 -27.82 0.92 -10.57
N LEU A 110 -28.21 -0.17 -9.90
CA LEU A 110 -27.87 -1.53 -10.33
C LEU A 110 -28.48 -1.89 -11.67
N LYS A 111 -29.76 -1.60 -11.85
CA LYS A 111 -30.50 -1.87 -13.09
C LYS A 111 -29.83 -1.18 -14.29
N LYS A 112 -29.51 0.11 -14.18
CA LYS A 112 -28.82 0.87 -15.24
C LYS A 112 -27.43 0.30 -15.52
N ALA A 113 -26.62 0.06 -14.47
CA ALA A 113 -25.29 -0.52 -14.62
C ALA A 113 -25.34 -1.85 -15.38
N CYS A 114 -26.22 -2.77 -14.96
CA CYS A 114 -26.38 -4.06 -15.62
C CYS A 114 -26.80 -3.90 -17.09
N GLN A 115 -27.68 -2.95 -17.38
CA GLN A 115 -28.12 -2.68 -18.76
C GLN A 115 -26.94 -2.18 -19.63
N TYR A 116 -26.18 -1.21 -19.17
CA TYR A 116 -25.04 -0.67 -19.91
C TYR A 116 -23.93 -1.71 -20.10
N ILE A 117 -23.64 -2.50 -19.07
CA ILE A 117 -22.64 -3.58 -19.14
C ILE A 117 -23.07 -4.65 -20.19
N ARG A 118 -24.35 -5.05 -20.23
CA ARG A 118 -24.87 -5.96 -21.25
C ARG A 118 -24.81 -5.37 -22.66
N ASN A 119 -24.97 -4.06 -22.78
CA ASN A 119 -24.87 -3.35 -24.05
C ASN A 119 -23.42 -3.14 -24.52
N GLY A 120 -22.43 -3.65 -23.78
CA GLY A 120 -21.04 -3.65 -24.20
C GLY A 120 -20.19 -2.52 -23.67
N CYS A 121 -20.70 -1.69 -22.74
CA CYS A 121 -19.85 -0.68 -22.07
C CYS A 121 -18.63 -1.33 -21.43
N ILE A 122 -17.53 -0.59 -21.41
CA ILE A 122 -16.34 -0.97 -20.65
C ILE A 122 -16.71 -0.97 -19.17
N TYR A 123 -16.22 -1.97 -18.43
CA TYR A 123 -16.61 -2.15 -17.04
C TYR A 123 -15.39 -2.22 -16.15
N PHE A 124 -15.23 -1.20 -15.29
CA PHE A 124 -14.18 -1.11 -14.26
C PHE A 124 -14.78 -1.08 -12.86
N GLY A 125 -13.98 -1.54 -11.89
CA GLY A 125 -14.27 -1.45 -10.46
C GLY A 125 -13.16 -0.72 -9.71
N MET A 126 -13.49 -0.10 -8.59
CA MET A 126 -12.52 0.64 -7.80
C MET A 126 -11.62 -0.29 -6.98
N ASN A 127 -12.17 -1.30 -6.33
CA ASN A 127 -11.45 -2.27 -5.53
C ASN A 127 -12.19 -3.61 -5.45
N GLU A 128 -11.44 -4.70 -5.23
CA GLU A 128 -11.96 -6.06 -5.19
C GLU A 128 -12.40 -6.51 -3.79
N ASP A 129 -12.22 -5.66 -2.78
CA ASP A 129 -12.58 -5.98 -1.39
C ASP A 129 -14.05 -6.38 -1.28
N LEU A 130 -14.30 -7.56 -0.69
CA LEU A 130 -15.66 -8.06 -0.49
C LEU A 130 -16.36 -7.37 0.67
N ASN A 131 -15.60 -7.00 1.70
CA ASN A 131 -16.13 -6.43 2.93
C ASN A 131 -15.29 -5.23 3.39
N CYS A 132 -15.99 -4.19 3.85
CA CYS A 132 -15.37 -3.08 4.56
C CYS A 132 -15.52 -3.32 6.07
N PRO A 133 -14.43 -3.41 6.84
CA PRO A 133 -14.49 -3.52 8.29
C PRO A 133 -14.98 -2.20 8.92
N MET A 134 -15.83 -2.33 9.92
CA MET A 134 -16.41 -1.23 10.67
C MET A 134 -15.99 -1.29 12.14
N GLU A 135 -16.15 -0.19 12.86
CA GLU A 135 -15.94 -0.17 14.31
C GLU A 135 -16.81 -1.22 15.01
N GLY A 136 -16.26 -1.85 16.05
CA GLY A 136 -16.98 -2.89 16.79
C GLY A 136 -16.92 -4.29 16.16
N GLY A 137 -16.04 -4.51 15.16
CA GLY A 137 -15.80 -5.83 14.56
C GLY A 137 -16.90 -6.31 13.62
N THR A 138 -17.74 -5.40 13.14
CA THR A 138 -18.74 -5.67 12.11
C THR A 138 -18.20 -5.41 10.71
N PHE A 139 -18.87 -5.94 9.69
CA PHE A 139 -18.51 -5.78 8.29
C PHE A 139 -19.72 -5.34 7.48
N ILE A 140 -19.48 -4.54 6.44
CA ILE A 140 -20.49 -4.19 5.45
C ILE A 140 -19.99 -4.57 4.05
N PRO A 141 -20.89 -4.92 3.09
CA PRO A 141 -20.49 -5.25 1.71
C PRO A 141 -19.73 -4.10 1.06
N ASP A 142 -18.57 -4.39 0.46
CA ASP A 142 -17.74 -3.44 -0.28
C ASP A 142 -17.93 -3.60 -1.81
N CYS A 143 -17.13 -2.91 -2.59
CA CYS A 143 -17.18 -2.85 -4.04
C CYS A 143 -17.10 -4.24 -4.70
N GLY A 144 -16.24 -5.13 -4.22
CA GLY A 144 -16.13 -6.50 -4.72
C GLY A 144 -17.43 -7.31 -4.57
N SER A 145 -18.14 -7.17 -3.43
CA SER A 145 -19.46 -7.81 -3.26
C SER A 145 -20.50 -7.27 -4.24
N MET A 146 -20.47 -5.97 -4.51
CA MET A 146 -21.35 -5.33 -5.50
C MET A 146 -20.99 -5.81 -6.92
N ALA A 147 -19.71 -5.99 -7.22
CA ALA A 147 -19.24 -6.54 -8.48
C ALA A 147 -19.75 -7.97 -8.69
N ARG A 148 -19.74 -8.83 -7.66
CA ARG A 148 -20.30 -10.18 -7.71
C ARG A 148 -21.82 -10.19 -7.98
N LEU A 149 -22.55 -9.24 -7.40
CA LEU A 149 -23.98 -9.08 -7.67
C LEU A 149 -24.22 -8.74 -9.15
N ILE A 150 -23.44 -7.80 -9.72
CA ILE A 150 -23.54 -7.40 -11.12
C ILE A 150 -23.10 -8.55 -12.02
N GLU A 151 -22.03 -9.27 -11.68
CA GLU A 151 -21.56 -10.45 -12.40
C GLU A 151 -22.65 -11.54 -12.50
N ALA A 152 -23.30 -11.85 -11.38
CA ALA A 152 -24.39 -12.83 -11.34
C ALA A 152 -25.55 -12.46 -12.30
N SER A 153 -25.77 -11.17 -12.54
CA SER A 153 -26.79 -10.67 -13.46
C SER A 153 -26.31 -10.58 -14.90
N THR A 154 -25.06 -10.21 -15.16
CA THR A 154 -24.58 -9.84 -16.50
C THR A 154 -23.61 -10.85 -17.11
N GLY A 155 -23.03 -11.74 -16.30
CA GLY A 155 -21.93 -12.63 -16.68
C GLY A 155 -20.59 -11.91 -16.89
N ARG A 156 -20.47 -10.63 -16.50
CA ARG A 156 -19.25 -9.83 -16.66
C ARG A 156 -18.73 -9.35 -15.32
N PHE A 157 -17.43 -9.50 -15.13
CA PHE A 157 -16.70 -9.03 -13.95
C PHE A 157 -15.79 -7.85 -14.33
N PRO A 158 -15.62 -6.83 -13.47
CA PRO A 158 -14.80 -5.67 -13.81
C PRO A 158 -13.31 -5.95 -13.70
N GLU A 159 -12.50 -5.13 -14.35
CA GLU A 159 -11.10 -4.94 -14.03
C GLU A 159 -10.98 -3.87 -12.94
N PHE A 160 -10.16 -4.10 -11.90
CA PHE A 160 -10.09 -3.23 -10.73
C PHE A 160 -8.84 -2.36 -10.69
N PHE A 161 -9.01 -1.14 -10.15
CA PHE A 161 -7.92 -0.17 -10.00
C PHE A 161 -7.19 -0.27 -8.67
N GLY A 162 -7.91 -0.54 -7.57
CA GLY A 162 -7.35 -0.60 -6.22
C GLY A 162 -6.41 -1.80 -6.01
N LYS A 163 -5.67 -1.79 -4.90
CA LYS A 163 -4.82 -2.93 -4.50
C LYS A 163 -5.59 -4.25 -4.60
N PRO A 164 -5.04 -5.34 -5.10
CA PRO A 164 -3.62 -5.53 -5.47
C PRO A 164 -3.29 -5.22 -6.94
N SER A 165 -4.12 -4.45 -7.64
CA SER A 165 -3.96 -4.21 -9.07
C SER A 165 -2.60 -3.56 -9.42
N LYS A 166 -2.03 -3.97 -10.57
CA LYS A 166 -0.85 -3.33 -11.16
C LYS A 166 -1.02 -1.83 -11.39
N TYR A 167 -2.24 -1.36 -11.64
CA TYR A 167 -2.52 0.08 -11.78
C TYR A 167 -2.21 0.86 -10.51
N THR A 168 -2.43 0.26 -9.34
CA THR A 168 -2.04 0.84 -8.05
C THR A 168 -0.53 0.95 -7.93
N LEU A 169 0.22 -0.09 -8.29
CA LEU A 169 1.68 -0.08 -8.22
C LEU A 169 2.28 0.97 -9.17
N ASP A 170 1.81 0.99 -10.42
CA ASP A 170 2.24 1.97 -11.42
C ASP A 170 1.93 3.41 -10.97
N TYR A 171 0.77 3.61 -10.35
CA TYR A 171 0.38 4.89 -9.78
C TYR A 171 1.33 5.32 -8.67
N ILE A 172 1.61 4.43 -7.70
CA ILE A 172 2.51 4.71 -6.58
C ILE A 172 3.91 5.09 -7.08
N ILE A 173 4.48 4.33 -8.00
CA ILE A 173 5.80 4.60 -8.58
C ILE A 173 5.82 5.97 -9.28
N LYS A 174 4.80 6.27 -10.10
CA LYS A 174 4.68 7.55 -10.81
C LYS A 174 4.53 8.74 -9.86
N GLU A 175 3.70 8.63 -8.81
CA GLU A 175 3.43 9.73 -7.88
C GLU A 175 4.57 9.98 -6.90
N THR A 176 5.25 8.94 -6.46
CA THR A 176 6.41 9.09 -5.56
C THR A 176 7.65 9.57 -6.31
N GLY A 177 7.74 9.28 -7.61
CA GLY A 177 8.94 9.51 -8.41
C GLY A 177 10.14 8.67 -8.00
N CYS A 178 9.93 7.65 -7.17
CA CYS A 178 10.96 6.75 -6.68
C CYS A 178 11.10 5.53 -7.57
N LYS A 179 12.28 4.91 -7.56
CA LYS A 179 12.45 3.60 -8.16
C LYS A 179 11.77 2.53 -7.31
N PRO A 180 11.34 1.40 -7.90
CA PRO A 180 10.69 0.32 -7.14
C PRO A 180 11.48 -0.13 -5.91
N GLU A 181 12.79 -0.31 -6.01
CA GLU A 181 13.68 -0.72 -4.92
C GLU A 181 13.82 0.32 -3.79
N GLU A 182 13.37 1.57 -4.01
CA GLU A 182 13.35 2.64 -3.02
C GLU A 182 12.01 2.75 -2.28
N ILE A 183 11.03 1.91 -2.64
CA ILE A 183 9.67 1.93 -2.10
C ILE A 183 9.47 0.72 -1.19
N ALA A 184 8.88 0.95 -0.01
CA ALA A 184 8.36 -0.09 0.84
C ALA A 184 6.84 0.07 1.00
N ILE A 185 6.09 -0.99 0.75
CA ILE A 185 4.64 -1.06 0.99
C ILE A 185 4.41 -1.84 2.27
N VAL A 186 3.68 -1.23 3.17
CA VAL A 186 3.39 -1.78 4.49
C VAL A 186 1.89 -1.96 4.63
N GLY A 187 1.44 -3.16 4.99
CA GLY A 187 0.02 -3.44 5.11
C GLY A 187 -0.28 -4.67 5.95
N ASP A 188 -1.55 -4.86 6.29
CA ASP A 188 -2.01 -5.96 7.13
C ASP A 188 -2.75 -7.07 6.37
N ARG A 189 -2.97 -6.88 5.06
CA ARG A 189 -3.68 -7.84 4.21
C ARG A 189 -2.76 -8.43 3.16
N LEU A 190 -2.58 -9.75 3.22
CA LEU A 190 -1.78 -10.47 2.21
C LEU A 190 -2.32 -10.28 0.80
N TYR A 191 -3.62 -10.42 0.63
CA TYR A 191 -4.29 -10.45 -0.68
C TYR A 191 -4.51 -9.07 -1.32
N THR A 192 -4.21 -7.98 -0.61
CA THR A 192 -4.28 -6.60 -1.16
C THR A 192 -2.97 -5.86 -0.98
N ASP A 193 -2.60 -5.53 0.26
CA ASP A 193 -1.44 -4.66 0.55
C ASP A 193 -0.12 -5.29 0.12
N ILE A 194 0.05 -6.56 0.47
CA ILE A 194 1.29 -7.28 0.15
C ILE A 194 1.28 -7.73 -1.31
N ALA A 195 0.14 -8.19 -1.79
CA ALA A 195 -0.01 -8.65 -3.17
C ALA A 195 0.27 -7.58 -4.22
N VAL A 196 0.10 -6.28 -3.91
CA VAL A 196 0.40 -5.20 -4.86
C VAL A 196 1.89 -5.10 -5.19
N ALA A 197 2.77 -5.53 -4.28
CA ALA A 197 4.22 -5.55 -4.49
C ALA A 197 4.73 -6.87 -5.11
N ASP A 198 3.87 -7.90 -5.18
CA ASP A 198 4.26 -9.23 -5.64
C ASP A 198 4.83 -9.20 -7.06
N GLY A 199 5.96 -9.88 -7.27
CA GLY A 199 6.66 -9.91 -8.55
C GLY A 199 7.36 -8.60 -8.94
N SER A 200 7.46 -7.61 -8.05
CA SER A 200 8.17 -6.35 -8.26
C SER A 200 9.43 -6.25 -7.40
N GLU A 201 10.20 -5.17 -7.57
CA GLU A 201 11.34 -4.83 -6.70
C GLU A 201 10.95 -3.98 -5.48
N VAL A 202 9.65 -3.69 -5.32
CA VAL A 202 9.11 -2.96 -4.17
C VAL A 202 9.13 -3.86 -2.94
N THR A 203 9.65 -3.35 -1.84
CA THR A 203 9.70 -4.11 -0.58
C THR A 203 8.31 -4.22 0.05
N SER A 204 7.88 -5.43 0.36
CA SER A 204 6.61 -5.70 1.03
C SER A 204 6.80 -6.05 2.50
N ILE A 205 6.07 -5.36 3.39
CA ILE A 205 6.16 -5.54 4.84
C ILE A 205 4.77 -5.85 5.38
N LEU A 206 4.55 -7.09 5.80
CA LEU A 206 3.29 -7.50 6.39
C LEU A 206 3.22 -7.15 7.85
N VAL A 207 2.04 -6.68 8.27
CA VAL A 207 1.70 -6.41 9.65
C VAL A 207 0.79 -7.49 10.25
N LEU A 208 1.11 -8.08 11.46
CA LEU A 208 0.22 -8.99 12.19
C LEU A 208 -0.68 -8.29 13.25
N SER A 209 -0.64 -6.96 13.37
CA SER A 209 -1.59 -6.21 14.22
C SER A 209 -2.94 -5.96 13.55
N GLY A 210 -3.10 -6.41 12.29
CA GLY A 210 -4.30 -6.27 11.50
C GLY A 210 -5.00 -7.58 11.19
N GLU A 211 -5.39 -7.75 9.91
CA GLU A 211 -6.26 -8.84 9.47
C GLU A 211 -5.52 -10.18 9.32
N SER A 212 -4.34 -10.19 8.68
CA SER A 212 -3.64 -11.44 8.37
C SER A 212 -2.79 -11.94 9.53
N SER A 213 -2.82 -13.24 9.74
CA SER A 213 -2.02 -13.97 10.72
C SER A 213 -0.80 -14.64 10.06
N ARG A 214 0.12 -15.20 10.89
CA ARG A 214 1.22 -16.03 10.39
C ARG A 214 0.75 -17.28 9.68
N GLU A 215 -0.34 -17.88 10.17
CA GLU A 215 -0.91 -19.07 9.55
C GLU A 215 -1.44 -18.76 8.14
N ASP A 216 -1.97 -17.54 7.93
CA ASP A 216 -2.39 -17.09 6.60
C ASP A 216 -1.20 -16.94 5.67
N VAL A 217 -0.05 -16.42 6.16
CA VAL A 217 1.19 -16.36 5.36
C VAL A 217 1.67 -17.74 4.97
N GLU A 218 1.61 -18.73 5.88
CA GLU A 218 2.03 -20.11 5.57
C GLU A 218 1.19 -20.73 4.46
N LYS A 219 -0.11 -20.45 4.45
CA LYS A 219 -1.09 -21.01 3.50
C LYS A 219 -1.17 -20.22 2.18
N SER A 220 -0.69 -18.98 2.13
CA SER A 220 -0.76 -18.11 0.96
C SER A 220 0.38 -18.36 0.00
N ASP A 221 0.14 -18.19 -1.30
CA ASP A 221 1.20 -18.13 -2.33
C ASP A 221 1.93 -16.78 -2.29
N ILE A 222 1.27 -15.72 -1.79
CA ILE A 222 1.86 -14.39 -1.63
C ILE A 222 2.73 -14.38 -0.38
N LYS A 223 4.02 -14.03 -0.57
CA LYS A 223 5.00 -14.00 0.50
C LYS A 223 5.52 -12.59 0.70
N PRO A 224 5.31 -11.99 1.87
CA PRO A 224 5.94 -10.70 2.19
C PRO A 224 7.46 -10.85 2.32
N ASP A 225 8.21 -9.79 1.94
CA ASP A 225 9.65 -9.75 2.19
C ASP A 225 9.95 -9.72 3.68
N TYR A 226 9.12 -9.01 4.43
CA TYR A 226 9.21 -8.91 5.89
C TYR A 226 7.85 -9.12 6.54
N ILE A 227 7.87 -9.76 7.71
CA ILE A 227 6.69 -9.91 8.56
C ILE A 227 7.03 -9.30 9.90
N VAL A 228 6.20 -8.35 10.37
CA VAL A 228 6.48 -7.64 11.61
C VAL A 228 5.30 -7.71 12.60
N LYS A 229 5.46 -7.53 13.94
CA LYS A 229 4.40 -7.49 14.92
C LYS A 229 3.60 -6.18 14.85
N ASP A 230 4.24 -5.03 14.81
CA ASP A 230 3.65 -3.69 14.70
C ASP A 230 4.72 -2.61 14.38
N LEU A 231 4.30 -1.34 14.10
CA LEU A 231 5.17 -0.20 13.77
C LEU A 231 6.32 0.01 14.74
N SER A 232 6.18 -0.36 16.01
CA SER A 232 7.20 -0.10 17.03
C SER A 232 8.51 -0.84 16.76
N GLU A 233 8.45 -1.87 15.95
CA GLU A 233 9.61 -2.69 15.67
C GLU A 233 10.39 -2.14 14.47
N ILE A 234 9.74 -1.53 13.47
CA ILE A 234 10.43 -0.80 12.39
C ILE A 234 11.15 0.46 12.92
N ILE A 235 10.60 1.10 13.97
CA ILE A 235 11.27 2.23 14.64
C ILE A 235 12.71 1.89 15.06
N ARG A 236 12.97 0.65 15.45
CA ARG A 236 14.32 0.19 15.83
C ARG A 236 15.26 0.11 14.64
N TRP A 237 14.77 -0.10 13.42
CA TRP A 237 15.60 -0.12 12.21
C TRP A 237 16.04 1.28 11.80
N SER A 238 15.29 2.31 12.20
CA SER A 238 15.55 3.71 11.86
C SER A 238 16.85 4.28 12.45
N ARG A 239 17.41 3.66 13.47
CA ARG A 239 18.69 4.09 14.10
C ARG A 239 19.91 3.59 13.35
N TYR A 240 19.75 2.67 12.43
CA TYR A 240 20.85 2.14 11.63
C TYR A 240 20.69 2.60 10.18
N ARG A 241 21.65 3.38 9.70
CA ARG A 241 21.83 3.76 8.29
C ARG A 241 22.14 2.49 7.49
N PHE A 242 21.14 1.68 7.24
CA PHE A 242 21.29 0.56 6.31
C PHE A 242 20.37 0.77 5.12
N THR A 243 20.97 0.78 3.92
CA THR A 243 20.39 0.08 2.78
C THR A 243 20.03 -1.29 3.33
N ILE A 244 18.74 -1.59 3.51
CA ILE A 244 18.31 -2.86 4.07
C ILE A 244 18.54 -3.91 2.99
N VAL A 245 19.72 -4.48 2.99
CA VAL A 245 20.01 -5.72 2.32
C VAL A 245 19.53 -6.83 3.24
N LYS A 246 18.41 -7.46 2.85
CA LYS A 246 17.94 -8.78 3.30
C LYS A 246 18.52 -9.29 4.62
N PHE A 247 17.94 -8.94 5.77
CA PHE A 247 18.16 -9.72 6.99
C PHE A 247 16.90 -9.86 7.85
N TYR A 248 16.33 -11.07 7.80
CA TYR A 248 15.60 -11.84 8.81
C TYR A 248 14.38 -11.29 9.53
N LYS A 249 13.23 -11.87 9.10
CA LYS A 249 12.07 -12.36 9.90
C LYS A 249 11.64 -11.52 11.11
N TYR A 250 10.41 -11.02 10.97
CA TYR A 250 9.41 -10.64 11.97
C TYR A 250 9.22 -9.17 12.24
N PHE A 251 8.12 -8.57 11.70
CA PHE A 251 7.54 -7.31 12.26
C PHE A 251 6.37 -6.69 11.47
N ASN A 252 5.46 -5.95 12.06
CA ASN A 252 4.11 -5.56 11.61
C ASN A 252 3.78 -4.09 11.40
N ILE A 253 3.03 -3.64 10.32
CA ILE A 253 2.30 -2.36 10.21
C ILE A 253 1.33 -2.16 9.04
N TYR A 254 0.26 -1.32 9.23
CA TYR A 254 -0.76 -0.90 8.26
C TYR A 254 -0.25 0.01 7.14
N GLY A 255 -0.81 -0.16 5.95
CA GLY A 255 -0.69 0.58 4.69
C GLY A 255 0.03 1.93 4.65
N ILE A 256 1.35 1.96 4.86
CA ILE A 256 2.20 3.13 4.69
C ILE A 256 3.25 2.82 3.63
N ILE A 257 3.42 3.74 2.68
CA ILE A 257 4.47 3.71 1.68
C ILE A 257 5.61 4.60 2.17
N VAL A 258 6.81 4.07 2.27
CA VAL A 258 8.01 4.82 2.65
C VAL A 258 8.95 4.89 1.45
N SER A 259 9.36 6.09 1.07
CA SER A 259 10.31 6.32 -0.02
C SER A 259 11.58 7.03 0.48
N GLU A 260 12.73 6.64 -0.05
CA GLU A 260 13.98 7.40 0.16
C GLU A 260 14.09 8.53 -0.86
N TYR A 261 14.42 9.73 -0.39
CA TYR A 261 14.82 10.85 -1.26
C TYR A 261 16.30 11.14 -1.00
N THR A 262 17.13 10.91 -2.00
CA THR A 262 18.55 11.24 -1.93
C THR A 262 18.82 12.46 -2.83
N ASP A 263 18.66 13.66 -2.26
CA ASP A 263 19.35 14.85 -2.72
C ASP A 263 20.29 15.34 -1.59
N LEU A 264 21.31 14.56 -1.33
CA LEU A 264 22.53 15.02 -0.64
C LEU A 264 23.68 14.07 -1.01
N GLU A 265 24.77 14.65 -1.42
CA GLU A 265 26.00 14.07 -1.90
C GLU A 265 26.37 12.75 -1.18
N ARG A 266 26.56 11.70 -1.99
CA ARG A 266 27.14 10.43 -1.58
C ARG A 266 28.56 10.67 -1.08
N GLU A 267 28.74 10.86 0.20
CA GLU A 267 29.98 10.41 0.82
C GLU A 267 29.83 8.92 1.12
N GLU A 268 30.58 8.13 0.37
CA GLU A 268 30.66 6.68 0.46
C GLU A 268 31.17 6.23 1.81
N TYR A 269 30.28 5.76 2.67
CA TYR A 269 30.62 4.79 3.72
C TYR A 269 29.98 3.44 3.40
N MET A 270 30.37 2.86 2.28
CA MET A 270 30.06 1.46 2.01
C MET A 270 30.95 0.58 2.88
N LEU A 271 30.33 -0.21 3.74
CA LEU A 271 31.03 -1.30 4.40
C LEU A 271 31.64 -2.20 3.32
N ASN A 272 32.94 -2.44 3.41
CA ASN A 272 33.59 -3.38 2.48
C ASN A 272 33.12 -4.81 2.77
N GLN A 273 33.33 -5.72 1.82
CA GLN A 273 32.90 -7.11 1.91
C GLN A 273 33.34 -7.79 3.23
N ARG A 274 34.53 -7.47 3.73
CA ARG A 274 35.06 -7.98 5.01
C ARG A 274 34.35 -7.44 6.24
N GLN A 275 33.95 -6.20 6.23
CA GLN A 275 33.16 -5.60 7.33
C GLN A 275 31.77 -6.22 7.41
N ILE A 276 31.18 -6.56 6.26
CA ILE A 276 29.92 -7.29 6.16
C ILE A 276 30.07 -8.70 6.74
N GLU A 277 31.15 -9.42 6.40
CA GLU A 277 31.44 -10.77 6.92
C GLU A 277 31.59 -10.78 8.44
N ILE A 278 32.27 -9.77 9.02
CA ILE A 278 32.40 -9.60 10.47
C ILE A 278 31.06 -9.38 11.14
N LEU A 279 30.21 -8.52 10.57
CA LEU A 279 28.87 -8.25 11.08
C LEU A 279 27.95 -9.47 11.01
N LEU A 280 28.04 -10.23 9.93
CA LEU A 280 27.29 -11.48 9.75
C LEU A 280 27.67 -12.52 10.80
N GLU A 281 28.95 -12.65 11.09
CA GLU A 281 29.43 -13.58 12.11
C GLU A 281 29.07 -13.12 13.53
N LEU A 282 29.08 -11.83 13.82
CA LEU A 282 28.58 -11.25 15.07
C LEU A 282 27.09 -11.55 15.29
N CYS A 283 26.28 -11.48 14.25
CA CYS A 283 24.85 -11.82 14.33
C CYS A 283 24.59 -13.31 14.59
N ASN A 284 25.50 -14.19 14.24
CA ASN A 284 25.36 -15.62 14.47
C ASN A 284 25.70 -16.04 15.92
N HIS A 285 26.30 -15.16 16.70
CA HIS A 285 26.69 -15.40 18.11
C HIS A 285 25.92 -14.51 19.09
N THR A 286 24.60 -14.49 19.02
CA THR A 286 23.74 -13.58 19.81
C THR A 286 23.66 -13.88 21.32
N GLU A 287 24.22 -15.02 21.80
CA GLU A 287 24.15 -15.43 23.19
C GLU A 287 25.54 -15.61 23.87
N GLU A 288 26.64 -15.40 23.15
CA GLU A 288 27.99 -15.57 23.70
C GLU A 288 28.85 -14.31 23.51
N TYR A 289 29.65 -13.97 24.50
CA TYR A 289 30.68 -12.92 24.38
C TYR A 289 31.80 -13.40 23.48
N VAL A 290 31.87 -12.87 22.27
CA VAL A 290 32.91 -13.20 21.28
C VAL A 290 33.94 -12.07 21.23
N THR A 291 35.23 -12.40 21.30
CA THR A 291 36.30 -11.41 21.30
C THR A 291 36.70 -10.98 19.89
N ALA A 292 37.19 -9.75 19.74
CA ALA A 292 37.72 -9.28 18.45
C ALA A 292 38.86 -10.18 17.92
N SER A 293 39.61 -10.88 18.78
CA SER A 293 40.64 -11.85 18.40
C SER A 293 40.04 -13.07 17.72
N TYR A 294 38.89 -13.57 18.18
CA TYR A 294 38.17 -14.68 17.55
C TYR A 294 37.81 -14.36 16.09
N PHE A 295 37.31 -13.15 15.84
CA PHE A 295 36.97 -12.75 14.49
C PHE A 295 38.20 -12.53 13.60
N ALA A 296 39.27 -11.97 14.15
CA ALA A 296 40.51 -11.78 13.43
C ALA A 296 41.07 -13.13 12.94
N ASP A 297 41.07 -14.14 13.80
CA ASP A 297 41.56 -15.50 13.48
C ASP A 297 40.61 -16.18 12.48
N LYS A 298 39.30 -16.13 12.68
CA LYS A 298 38.31 -16.82 11.83
C LYS A 298 38.25 -16.26 10.41
N LEU A 299 38.37 -14.94 10.27
CA LEU A 299 38.31 -14.24 8.99
C LEU A 299 39.71 -14.03 8.35
N ASN A 300 40.74 -14.52 9.00
CA ASN A 300 42.15 -14.37 8.59
C ASN A 300 42.53 -12.90 8.29
N VAL A 301 42.19 -12.03 9.20
CA VAL A 301 42.44 -10.58 9.13
C VAL A 301 43.20 -10.09 10.38
N SER A 302 43.74 -8.87 10.29
CA SER A 302 44.41 -8.30 11.47
C SER A 302 43.40 -7.87 12.55
N LEU A 303 43.78 -7.91 13.83
CA LEU A 303 42.93 -7.43 14.93
C LEU A 303 42.49 -5.97 14.75
N ARG A 304 43.33 -5.14 14.11
CA ARG A 304 43.04 -3.74 13.77
C ARG A 304 41.91 -3.61 12.70
N THR A 305 41.70 -4.64 11.91
CA THR A 305 40.65 -4.68 10.88
C THR A 305 39.28 -4.99 11.48
N VAL A 306 39.26 -5.63 12.66
CA VAL A 306 38.04 -6.02 13.40
C VAL A 306 37.65 -4.93 14.41
N GLN A 307 38.58 -4.16 14.92
CA GLN A 307 38.32 -3.03 15.81
C GLN A 307 37.89 -1.78 15.05
#